data_26e4245d89531211179fffa3ab90ffef
#
_entry.id   26e4245d89531211179fffa3ab90ffef
#
_cell.length_a   1.000
_cell.length_b   1.000
_cell.length_c   1.000
_cell.angle_alpha   90.00
_cell.angle_beta   90.00
_cell.angle_gamma   90.00
#
_symmetry.space_group_name_H-M   'P 1'
#
loop_
_entity.id
_entity.type
_entity.pdbx_description
1 polymer ?
#
loop_
_entity_poly.entity_id
_entity_poly.type
_entity_poly.pdbx_seq_one_letter_code
_entity_poly.pdbx_strand_id
1 'polypeptide(L)'
;ELFVAKIGYYQCSALENKGQIFGVKALKKWVDDHHIRYAIQSDIRHFYDTIDIDVLKEMLRRDVKNEPLLHLTFFLIDTFDKGLAIGSYLSQLLACYYLSLAYHYVTEQCYRIRKNKDGTESRVNLVDHALWFADDCIFLGSNLKDLKKAQKLYTKFCRDKLHIEVKSDVKIIDLRTDYIDMMGYKVSRKNVTIRS
;
A
#
# COMPACT_ATOMS: atom_id res chain seq x y z
N GLU A 1 1.70 3.23 -19.84
CA GLU A 1 1.66 4.55 -19.15
C GLU A 1 0.25 4.95 -18.66
N LEU A 2 -0.85 4.49 -19.30
CA LEU A 2 -2.21 5.02 -19.13
C LEU A 2 -2.76 4.91 -17.68
N PHE A 3 -2.49 3.83 -16.95
CA PHE A 3 -2.94 3.69 -15.56
C PHE A 3 -1.81 3.78 -14.51
N VAL A 4 -0.55 3.80 -14.96
CA VAL A 4 0.63 3.92 -14.08
C VAL A 4 0.57 5.22 -13.27
N ALA A 5 0.06 6.30 -13.87
CA ALA A 5 -0.14 7.58 -13.18
C ALA A 5 -1.12 7.51 -11.99
N LYS A 6 -1.94 6.46 -11.92
CA LYS A 6 -2.85 6.21 -10.79
C LYS A 6 -2.20 5.45 -9.64
N ILE A 7 -1.07 4.80 -9.91
CA ILE A 7 -0.33 4.06 -8.87
C ILE A 7 0.31 5.06 -7.92
N GLY A 8 0.16 4.80 -6.63
CA GLY A 8 0.65 5.69 -5.59
C GLY A 8 2.19 5.84 -5.59
N TYR A 9 2.67 7.00 -5.21
CA TYR A 9 4.10 7.32 -5.25
C TYR A 9 4.96 6.33 -4.44
N TYR A 10 4.49 5.87 -3.29
CA TYR A 10 5.17 4.90 -2.43
C TYR A 10 4.67 3.46 -2.59
N GLN A 11 4.06 3.12 -3.72
CA GLN A 11 3.95 1.74 -4.18
C GLN A 11 5.21 1.40 -4.94
N CYS A 12 6.05 0.52 -4.39
CA CYS A 12 7.45 0.39 -4.77
C CYS A 12 7.77 -0.83 -5.64
N SER A 13 6.81 -1.73 -5.89
CA SER A 13 7.02 -2.91 -6.74
C SER A 13 6.61 -2.64 -8.19
N ALA A 14 7.24 -3.36 -9.14
CA ALA A 14 6.90 -3.37 -10.56
C ALA A 14 6.90 -2.00 -11.29
N LEU A 15 7.52 -0.99 -10.75
CA LEU A 15 7.62 0.34 -11.35
C LEU A 15 9.07 0.70 -11.65
N GLU A 16 9.28 1.33 -12.80
CA GLU A 16 10.59 1.84 -13.19
C GLU A 16 11.13 2.84 -12.15
N ASN A 17 12.43 2.77 -11.88
CA ASN A 17 13.13 3.60 -10.89
C ASN A 17 12.62 3.46 -9.45
N LYS A 18 11.81 2.45 -9.16
CA LYS A 18 11.37 2.06 -7.82
C LYS A 18 11.85 0.64 -7.49
N GLY A 19 11.41 0.09 -6.41
CA GLY A 19 11.82 -1.24 -5.96
C GLY A 19 12.35 -1.20 -4.54
N GLN A 20 13.03 -2.26 -4.13
CA GLN A 20 13.50 -2.45 -2.75
C GLN A 20 14.34 -1.26 -2.25
N ILE A 21 15.33 -0.82 -3.03
CA ILE A 21 16.24 0.26 -2.62
C ILE A 21 15.50 1.59 -2.45
N PHE A 22 14.56 1.91 -3.36
CA PHE A 22 13.74 3.10 -3.22
C PHE A 22 12.89 3.05 -1.93
N GLY A 23 12.22 1.92 -1.69
CA GLY A 23 11.41 1.72 -0.49
C GLY A 23 12.23 1.78 0.80
N VAL A 24 13.40 1.13 0.84
CA VAL A 24 14.30 1.14 2.00
C VAL A 24 14.82 2.55 2.30
N LYS A 25 15.20 3.33 1.26
CA LYS A 25 15.60 4.74 1.44
C LYS A 25 14.46 5.59 2.02
N ALA A 26 13.23 5.40 1.55
CA ALA A 26 12.06 6.08 2.08
C ALA A 26 11.82 5.70 3.54
N LEU A 27 11.81 4.41 3.86
CA LEU A 27 11.65 3.92 5.24
C LEU A 27 12.74 4.47 6.16
N LYS A 28 14.00 4.45 5.74
CA LYS A 28 15.12 4.99 6.55
C LYS A 28 14.93 6.47 6.84
N LYS A 29 14.58 7.27 5.82
CA LYS A 29 14.28 8.70 6.00
C LYS A 29 13.18 8.95 7.03
N TRP A 30 12.10 8.16 7.01
CA TRP A 30 10.98 8.33 7.94
C TRP A 30 11.29 7.82 9.34
N VAL A 31 12.02 6.72 9.45
CA VAL A 31 12.45 6.16 10.75
C VAL A 31 13.44 7.10 11.47
N ASP A 32 14.24 7.86 10.72
CA ASP A 32 15.17 8.86 11.28
C ASP A 32 14.45 10.10 11.81
N ASP A 33 13.24 10.37 11.34
CA ASP A 33 12.40 11.41 11.93
C ASP A 33 11.91 10.98 13.32
N HIS A 34 12.41 11.64 14.35
CA HIS A 34 12.05 11.36 15.74
C HIS A 34 10.59 11.65 16.08
N HIS A 35 9.87 12.39 15.25
CA HIS A 35 8.43 12.57 15.37
C HIS A 35 7.66 11.26 15.09
N ILE A 36 8.15 10.46 14.16
CA ILE A 36 7.57 9.16 13.82
C ILE A 36 8.00 8.11 14.86
N ARG A 37 7.04 7.54 15.58
CA ARG A 37 7.31 6.64 16.73
C ARG A 37 6.92 5.20 16.52
N TYR A 38 5.89 4.97 15.72
CA TYR A 38 5.28 3.66 15.55
C TYR A 38 5.13 3.32 14.09
N ALA A 39 5.20 2.03 13.80
CA ALA A 39 4.80 1.49 12.53
C ALA A 39 3.83 0.33 12.72
N ILE A 40 2.91 0.16 11.76
CA ILE A 40 2.04 -1.01 11.65
C ILE A 40 2.28 -1.62 10.28
N GLN A 41 2.72 -2.87 10.26
CA GLN A 41 2.94 -3.66 9.06
C GLN A 41 1.86 -4.72 8.92
N SER A 42 1.30 -4.86 7.73
CA SER A 42 0.31 -5.88 7.40
C SER A 42 0.52 -6.39 5.97
N ASP A 43 -0.05 -7.55 5.70
CA ASP A 43 0.10 -8.30 4.47
C ASP A 43 -1.29 -8.79 4.02
N ILE A 44 -1.47 -9.07 2.73
CA ILE A 44 -2.72 -9.56 2.15
C ILE A 44 -2.62 -11.06 1.95
N ARG A 45 -3.67 -11.79 2.32
CA ARG A 45 -3.72 -13.24 2.19
C ARG A 45 -3.87 -13.66 0.72
N HIS A 46 -2.95 -14.50 0.23
CA HIS A 46 -2.99 -15.04 -1.14
C HIS A 46 -3.29 -13.99 -2.21
N PHE A 47 -2.62 -12.84 -2.14
CA PHE A 47 -2.99 -11.61 -2.84
C PHE A 47 -3.29 -11.82 -4.32
N TYR A 48 -2.34 -12.37 -5.08
CA TYR A 48 -2.50 -12.56 -6.54
C TYR A 48 -3.70 -13.43 -6.89
N ASP A 49 -3.93 -14.50 -6.13
CA ASP A 49 -5.05 -15.42 -6.33
C ASP A 49 -6.40 -14.82 -5.95
N THR A 50 -6.41 -13.85 -5.04
CA THR A 50 -7.64 -13.27 -4.48
C THR A 50 -8.03 -11.94 -5.12
N ILE A 51 -7.24 -11.43 -6.08
CA ILE A 51 -7.62 -10.24 -6.86
C ILE A 51 -8.93 -10.53 -7.60
N ASP A 52 -9.94 -9.70 -7.34
CA ASP A 52 -11.22 -9.75 -8.01
C ASP A 52 -11.07 -9.17 -9.43
N ILE A 53 -11.15 -10.05 -10.43
CA ILE A 53 -10.93 -9.71 -11.83
C ILE A 53 -12.02 -8.77 -12.36
N ASP A 54 -13.25 -8.87 -11.87
CA ASP A 54 -14.33 -7.99 -12.31
C ASP A 54 -14.10 -6.57 -11.79
N VAL A 55 -13.72 -6.41 -10.52
CA VAL A 55 -13.32 -5.12 -9.96
C VAL A 55 -12.12 -4.54 -10.71
N LEU A 56 -11.09 -5.35 -11.00
CA LEU A 56 -9.93 -4.91 -11.78
C LEU A 56 -10.32 -4.43 -13.18
N LYS A 57 -11.19 -5.17 -13.88
CA LYS A 57 -11.68 -4.80 -15.22
C LYS A 57 -12.50 -3.52 -15.17
N GLU A 58 -13.33 -3.32 -14.15
CA GLU A 58 -14.07 -2.05 -13.96
C GLU A 58 -13.12 -0.86 -13.75
N MET A 59 -12.09 -1.03 -12.93
CA MET A 59 -11.06 0.00 -12.76
C MET A 59 -10.36 0.35 -14.08
N LEU A 60 -9.99 -0.65 -14.85
CA LEU A 60 -9.35 -0.46 -16.16
C LEU A 60 -10.27 0.23 -17.16
N ARG A 61 -11.57 -0.16 -17.27
CA ARG A 61 -12.56 0.53 -18.13
C ARG A 61 -12.71 2.01 -17.76
N ARG A 62 -12.68 2.32 -16.48
CA ARG A 62 -12.77 3.71 -16.01
C ARG A 62 -11.57 4.55 -16.46
N ASP A 63 -10.37 4.01 -16.35
CA ASP A 63 -9.12 4.78 -16.46
C ASP A 63 -8.42 4.65 -17.83
N VAL A 64 -8.65 3.56 -18.58
CA VAL A 64 -8.08 3.30 -19.91
C VAL A 64 -9.13 3.59 -21.00
N LYS A 65 -8.84 4.55 -21.88
CA LYS A 65 -9.74 4.95 -22.98
C LYS A 65 -9.36 4.35 -24.33
N ASN A 66 -8.24 3.66 -24.41
CA ASN A 66 -7.80 2.96 -25.61
C ASN A 66 -8.46 1.58 -25.68
N GLU A 67 -9.55 1.44 -26.42
CA GLU A 67 -10.33 0.20 -26.53
C GLU A 67 -9.51 -1.01 -27.02
N PRO A 68 -8.68 -0.92 -28.08
CA PRO A 68 -7.85 -2.05 -28.49
C PRO A 68 -6.91 -2.54 -27.40
N LEU A 69 -6.28 -1.62 -26.65
CA LEU A 69 -5.41 -1.98 -25.50
C LEU A 69 -6.21 -2.61 -24.37
N LEU A 70 -7.40 -2.10 -24.08
CA LEU A 70 -8.30 -2.61 -23.06
C LEU A 70 -8.73 -4.06 -23.38
N HIS A 71 -9.15 -4.32 -24.63
CA HIS A 71 -9.49 -5.64 -25.11
C HIS A 71 -8.32 -6.62 -25.01
N LEU A 72 -7.12 -6.22 -25.45
CA LEU A 72 -5.92 -7.04 -25.32
C LEU A 72 -5.60 -7.36 -23.86
N THR A 73 -5.70 -6.35 -22.97
CA THR A 73 -5.45 -6.53 -21.53
C THR A 73 -6.45 -7.52 -20.93
N PHE A 74 -7.72 -7.41 -21.27
CA PHE A 74 -8.77 -8.33 -20.80
C PHE A 74 -8.54 -9.74 -21.32
N PHE A 75 -8.23 -9.90 -22.62
CA PHE A 75 -7.89 -11.18 -23.18
C PHE A 75 -6.75 -11.87 -22.42
N LEU A 76 -5.68 -11.13 -22.11
CA LEU A 76 -4.55 -11.66 -21.34
C LEU A 76 -4.95 -12.02 -19.89
N ILE A 77 -5.75 -11.20 -19.23
CA ILE A 77 -6.25 -11.49 -17.87
C ILE A 77 -7.11 -12.75 -17.87
N ASP A 78 -7.96 -12.93 -18.87
CA ASP A 78 -8.87 -14.07 -18.99
C ASP A 78 -8.16 -15.40 -19.31
N THR A 79 -6.86 -15.37 -19.63
CA THR A 79 -6.05 -16.60 -19.75
C THR A 79 -5.61 -17.18 -18.40
N PHE A 80 -5.81 -16.45 -17.30
CA PHE A 80 -5.44 -16.92 -15.98
C PHE A 80 -6.60 -17.68 -15.34
N ASP A 81 -6.31 -18.83 -14.73
CA ASP A 81 -7.34 -19.67 -14.10
C ASP A 81 -7.98 -19.02 -12.88
N LYS A 82 -7.20 -18.17 -12.15
CA LYS A 82 -7.64 -17.52 -10.92
C LYS A 82 -6.80 -16.27 -10.63
N GLY A 83 -7.47 -15.14 -10.36
CA GLY A 83 -6.80 -13.90 -10.03
C GLY A 83 -5.78 -13.47 -11.09
N LEU A 84 -4.57 -13.12 -10.68
CA LEU A 84 -3.46 -12.77 -11.56
C LEU A 84 -2.32 -13.79 -11.45
N ALA A 85 -1.72 -14.17 -12.57
CA ALA A 85 -0.62 -15.13 -12.59
C ALA A 85 0.65 -14.56 -11.91
N ILE A 86 1.23 -15.33 -10.99
CA ILE A 86 2.51 -14.99 -10.36
C ILE A 86 3.64 -15.10 -11.39
N GLY A 87 4.58 -14.14 -11.36
CA GLY A 87 5.76 -14.15 -12.23
C GLY A 87 5.63 -13.35 -13.53
N SER A 88 4.42 -12.94 -13.91
CA SER A 88 4.21 -12.04 -15.05
C SER A 88 4.43 -10.57 -14.63
N TYR A 89 5.19 -9.81 -15.44
CA TYR A 89 5.34 -8.36 -15.23
C TYR A 89 4.00 -7.62 -15.33
N LEU A 90 3.15 -8.01 -16.29
CA LEU A 90 1.81 -7.44 -16.42
C LEU A 90 0.99 -7.66 -15.14
N SER A 91 1.02 -8.87 -14.59
CA SER A 91 0.32 -9.18 -13.33
C SER A 91 0.82 -8.34 -12.16
N GLN A 92 2.14 -8.16 -12.04
CA GLN A 92 2.71 -7.32 -10.99
C GLN A 92 2.27 -5.85 -11.13
N LEU A 93 2.24 -5.33 -12.35
CA LEU A 93 1.80 -3.97 -12.62
C LEU A 93 0.30 -3.79 -12.34
N LEU A 94 -0.52 -4.75 -12.79
CA LEU A 94 -1.97 -4.75 -12.52
C LEU A 94 -2.29 -4.91 -11.04
N ALA A 95 -1.53 -5.70 -10.30
CA ALA A 95 -1.64 -5.85 -8.85
C ALA A 95 -1.32 -4.54 -8.11
N CYS A 96 -0.26 -3.82 -8.52
CA CYS A 96 0.03 -2.49 -7.99
C CYS A 96 -1.10 -1.49 -8.30
N TYR A 97 -1.62 -1.52 -9.53
CA TYR A 97 -2.74 -0.68 -9.93
C TYR A 97 -4.01 -1.00 -9.12
N TYR A 98 -4.31 -2.27 -8.90
CA TYR A 98 -5.44 -2.70 -8.08
C TYR A 98 -5.37 -2.14 -6.66
N LEU A 99 -4.20 -2.21 -6.01
CA LEU A 99 -3.97 -1.66 -4.68
C LEU A 99 -3.88 -0.13 -4.64
N SER A 100 -3.80 0.55 -5.78
CA SER A 100 -3.74 2.01 -5.79
C SER A 100 -4.96 2.66 -5.14
N LEU A 101 -6.15 2.05 -5.25
CA LEU A 101 -7.35 2.52 -4.54
C LEU A 101 -7.16 2.52 -3.02
N ALA A 102 -6.59 1.45 -2.48
CA ALA A 102 -6.33 1.35 -1.04
C ALA A 102 -5.20 2.31 -0.60
N TYR A 103 -4.18 2.49 -1.45
CA TYR A 103 -3.13 3.49 -1.22
C TYR A 103 -3.72 4.88 -1.07
N HIS A 104 -4.48 5.36 -2.06
CA HIS A 104 -5.11 6.69 -2.04
C HIS A 104 -6.13 6.83 -0.91
N TYR A 105 -6.89 5.77 -0.63
CA TYR A 105 -7.79 5.78 0.52
C TYR A 105 -7.05 6.03 1.84
N VAL A 106 -5.95 5.33 2.09
CA VAL A 106 -5.18 5.48 3.33
C VAL A 106 -4.49 6.85 3.41
N THR A 107 -3.89 7.30 2.33
CA THR A 107 -3.07 8.53 2.32
C THR A 107 -3.90 9.80 2.26
N GLU A 108 -5.10 9.77 1.70
CA GLU A 108 -5.91 10.96 1.42
C GLU A 108 -7.22 11.03 2.19
N GLN A 109 -7.79 9.86 2.57
CA GLN A 109 -9.13 9.80 3.18
C GLN A 109 -9.12 9.32 4.63
N CYS A 110 -8.04 8.71 5.11
CA CYS A 110 -7.90 8.30 6.51
C CYS A 110 -7.44 9.47 7.38
N TYR A 111 -8.36 10.31 7.79
CA TYR A 111 -8.12 11.46 8.69
C TYR A 111 -9.13 11.51 9.83
N ARG A 112 -8.86 12.34 10.80
CA ARG A 112 -9.81 12.79 11.84
C ARG A 112 -9.95 14.30 11.83
N ILE A 113 -11.10 14.80 12.24
CA ILE A 113 -11.31 16.22 12.45
C ILE A 113 -10.83 16.58 13.87
N ARG A 114 -10.05 17.62 13.96
CA ARG A 114 -9.62 18.24 15.20
C ARG A 114 -10.23 19.63 15.32
N LYS A 115 -10.93 19.90 16.41
CA LYS A 115 -11.38 21.24 16.77
C LYS A 115 -10.22 22.02 17.39
N ASN A 116 -9.91 23.15 16.83
CA ASN A 116 -8.88 24.07 17.32
C ASN A 116 -9.45 24.95 18.43
N LYS A 117 -8.56 25.62 19.18
CA LYS A 117 -8.95 26.54 20.29
C LYS A 117 -9.73 27.76 19.80
N ASP A 118 -9.54 28.15 18.55
CA ASP A 118 -10.23 29.28 17.89
C ASP A 118 -11.60 28.89 17.30
N GLY A 119 -12.07 27.64 17.50
CA GLY A 119 -13.32 27.12 17.00
C GLY A 119 -13.25 26.58 15.55
N THR A 120 -12.13 26.73 14.86
CA THR A 120 -11.92 26.17 13.52
C THR A 120 -11.72 24.66 13.56
N GLU A 121 -11.96 23.98 12.44
CA GLU A 121 -11.69 22.56 12.29
C GLU A 121 -10.51 22.33 11.35
N SER A 122 -9.64 21.39 11.71
CA SER A 122 -8.52 20.96 10.89
C SER A 122 -8.55 19.45 10.66
N ARG A 123 -8.13 19.01 9.45
CA ARG A 123 -7.91 17.60 9.14
C ARG A 123 -6.55 17.17 9.68
N VAL A 124 -6.52 16.06 10.39
CA VAL A 124 -5.30 15.42 10.89
C VAL A 124 -5.27 14.02 10.33
N ASN A 125 -4.29 13.72 9.48
CA ASN A 125 -4.12 12.39 8.91
C ASN A 125 -3.88 11.37 10.02
N LEU A 126 -4.41 10.17 9.85
CA LEU A 126 -4.20 9.06 10.78
C LEU A 126 -2.85 8.37 10.54
N VAL A 127 -2.26 8.56 9.36
CA VAL A 127 -0.98 8.00 8.92
C VAL A 127 -0.12 9.14 8.44
N ASP A 128 1.11 9.25 8.97
CA ASP A 128 2.06 10.27 8.53
C ASP A 128 2.76 9.83 7.24
N HIS A 129 3.13 8.53 7.15
CA HIS A 129 3.73 7.93 5.96
C HIS A 129 3.20 6.51 5.74
N ALA A 130 3.06 6.13 4.48
CA ALA A 130 2.64 4.78 4.10
C ALA A 130 3.42 4.30 2.87
N LEU A 131 3.75 3.01 2.84
CA LEU A 131 4.48 2.37 1.74
C LEU A 131 3.91 0.98 1.47
N TRP A 132 3.83 0.62 0.20
CA TRP A 132 3.49 -0.73 -0.27
C TRP A 132 4.63 -1.31 -1.08
N PHE A 133 4.93 -2.56 -0.85
CA PHE A 133 5.78 -3.38 -1.70
C PHE A 133 5.02 -4.66 -2.04
N ALA A 134 4.41 -4.69 -3.21
CA ALA A 134 3.38 -5.68 -3.60
C ALA A 134 2.24 -5.71 -2.57
N ASP A 135 1.99 -6.84 -1.94
CA ASP A 135 0.99 -7.10 -0.90
C ASP A 135 1.38 -6.63 0.50
N ASP A 136 2.68 -6.51 0.76
CA ASP A 136 3.20 -5.96 2.01
C ASP A 136 2.94 -4.45 2.10
N CYS A 137 2.28 -4.00 3.16
CA CYS A 137 2.13 -2.57 3.43
C CYS A 137 2.56 -2.19 4.85
N ILE A 138 3.01 -0.94 5.00
CA ILE A 138 3.43 -0.39 6.28
C ILE A 138 2.94 1.04 6.43
N PHE A 139 2.36 1.34 7.60
CA PHE A 139 1.89 2.66 8.00
C PHE A 139 2.74 3.17 9.15
N LEU A 140 3.26 4.37 9.04
CA LEU A 140 4.09 5.00 10.06
C LEU A 140 3.43 6.26 10.60
N GLY A 141 3.65 6.54 11.89
CA GLY A 141 3.11 7.76 12.51
C GLY A 141 3.54 7.95 13.95
N SER A 142 3.15 9.10 14.47
CA SER A 142 3.47 9.51 15.85
C SER A 142 2.52 8.92 16.88
N ASN A 143 1.28 8.56 16.48
CA ASN A 143 0.21 8.14 17.38
C ASN A 143 -0.28 6.73 17.04
N LEU A 144 -0.03 5.78 17.95
CA LEU A 144 -0.43 4.38 17.78
C LEU A 144 -1.96 4.18 17.67
N LYS A 145 -2.76 5.02 18.37
CA LYS A 145 -4.24 4.92 18.29
C LYS A 145 -4.74 5.30 16.90
N ASP A 146 -4.17 6.36 16.31
CA ASP A 146 -4.49 6.82 14.96
C ASP A 146 -4.08 5.75 13.93
N LEU A 147 -2.87 5.17 14.04
CA LEU A 147 -2.43 4.08 13.17
C LEU A 147 -3.32 2.83 13.26
N LYS A 148 -3.71 2.42 14.47
CA LYS A 148 -4.65 1.29 14.67
C LYS A 148 -6.03 1.58 14.04
N LYS A 149 -6.49 2.82 14.09
CA LYS A 149 -7.73 3.24 13.42
C LYS A 149 -7.58 3.18 11.91
N ALA A 150 -6.47 3.70 11.36
CA ALA A 150 -6.17 3.62 9.93
C ALA A 150 -6.11 2.17 9.44
N GLN A 151 -5.43 1.28 10.18
CA GLN A 151 -5.36 -0.15 9.86
C GLN A 151 -6.76 -0.81 9.80
N LYS A 152 -7.64 -0.50 10.75
CA LYS A 152 -9.02 -1.02 10.71
C LYS A 152 -9.80 -0.50 9.50
N LEU A 153 -9.65 0.77 9.16
CA LEU A 153 -10.27 1.37 7.99
C LEU A 153 -9.73 0.77 6.69
N TYR A 154 -8.41 0.58 6.60
CA TYR A 154 -7.76 -0.10 5.47
C TYR A 154 -8.28 -1.53 5.29
N THR A 155 -8.29 -2.35 6.37
CA THR A 155 -8.80 -3.72 6.32
C THR A 155 -10.25 -3.77 5.85
N LYS A 156 -11.09 -2.85 6.38
CA LYS A 156 -12.48 -2.73 5.94
C LYS A 156 -12.58 -2.34 4.46
N PHE A 157 -11.80 -1.36 4.01
CA PHE A 157 -11.78 -0.92 2.61
C PHE A 157 -11.36 -2.04 1.67
N CYS A 158 -10.29 -2.77 1.99
CA CYS A 158 -9.81 -3.92 1.21
C CYS A 158 -10.90 -4.97 1.06
N ARG A 159 -11.58 -5.32 2.14
CA ARG A 159 -12.68 -6.30 2.10
C ARG A 159 -13.89 -5.79 1.31
N ASP A 160 -14.35 -4.56 1.56
CA ASP A 160 -15.64 -4.05 1.07
C ASP A 160 -15.55 -3.50 -0.38
N LYS A 161 -14.34 -3.10 -0.83
CA LYS A 161 -14.13 -2.45 -2.14
C LYS A 161 -13.24 -3.24 -3.08
N LEU A 162 -12.30 -4.00 -2.54
CA LEU A 162 -11.35 -4.78 -3.33
C LEU A 162 -11.56 -6.30 -3.16
N HIS A 163 -12.48 -6.73 -2.31
CA HIS A 163 -12.80 -8.14 -2.03
C HIS A 163 -11.58 -8.98 -1.67
N ILE A 164 -10.56 -8.35 -1.05
CA ILE A 164 -9.34 -9.02 -0.60
C ILE A 164 -9.23 -9.01 0.93
N GLU A 165 -8.61 -10.04 1.48
CA GLU A 165 -8.47 -10.24 2.93
C GLU A 165 -7.08 -9.82 3.41
N VAL A 166 -7.03 -8.81 4.28
CA VAL A 166 -5.81 -8.44 5.02
C VAL A 166 -5.62 -9.43 6.17
N LYS A 167 -4.41 -9.98 6.34
CA LYS A 167 -4.09 -10.91 7.43
C LYS A 167 -4.37 -10.29 8.80
N SER A 168 -4.81 -11.09 9.76
CA SER A 168 -5.14 -10.64 11.11
C SER A 168 -3.90 -10.40 11.99
N ASP A 169 -2.78 -11.03 11.68
CA ASP A 169 -1.50 -10.98 12.40
C ASP A 169 -0.69 -9.69 12.05
N VAL A 170 -1.29 -8.56 12.35
CA VAL A 170 -0.71 -7.25 12.11
C VAL A 170 0.45 -6.98 13.06
N LYS A 171 1.64 -6.68 12.54
CA LYS A 171 2.83 -6.39 13.33
C LYS A 171 2.86 -4.91 13.74
N ILE A 172 2.91 -4.65 15.06
CA ILE A 172 3.07 -3.31 15.63
C ILE A 172 4.53 -3.15 16.06
N ILE A 173 5.18 -2.08 15.63
CA ILE A 173 6.60 -1.81 15.84
C ILE A 173 6.76 -0.49 16.57
N ASP A 174 7.49 -0.48 17.69
CA ASP A 174 7.97 0.74 18.34
C ASP A 174 9.35 1.09 17.78
N LEU A 175 9.43 2.10 16.94
CA LEU A 175 10.65 2.50 16.24
C LEU A 175 11.76 3.06 17.14
N ARG A 176 11.50 3.24 18.44
CA ARG A 176 12.50 3.65 19.43
C ARG A 176 13.38 2.47 19.86
N THR A 177 12.84 1.26 19.82
CA THR A 177 13.46 0.05 20.36
C THR A 177 13.60 -1.08 19.35
N ASP A 178 12.83 -1.03 18.26
CA ASP A 178 12.72 -2.12 17.29
C ASP A 178 13.01 -1.64 15.86
N TYR A 179 12.93 -2.54 14.90
CA TYR A 179 13.21 -2.32 13.50
C TYR A 179 12.06 -2.79 12.61
N ILE A 180 11.97 -2.20 11.41
CA ILE A 180 11.09 -2.66 10.32
C ILE A 180 11.84 -3.75 9.56
N ASP A 181 11.21 -4.92 9.38
CA ASP A 181 11.70 -6.01 8.52
C ASP A 181 10.82 -6.09 7.27
N MET A 182 11.30 -5.54 6.16
CA MET A 182 10.56 -5.45 4.91
C MET A 182 11.49 -5.43 3.70
N MET A 183 11.07 -5.96 2.57
CA MET A 183 11.83 -5.94 1.31
C MET A 183 13.23 -6.59 1.40
N GLY A 184 13.44 -7.54 2.31
CA GLY A 184 14.75 -8.16 2.54
C GLY A 184 15.74 -7.34 3.37
N TYR A 185 15.27 -6.27 4.01
CA TYR A 185 16.09 -5.40 4.87
C TYR A 185 15.47 -5.21 6.24
N LYS A 186 16.34 -5.01 7.23
CA LYS A 186 15.97 -4.55 8.57
C LYS A 186 16.37 -3.07 8.69
N VAL A 187 15.37 -2.21 8.87
CA VAL A 187 15.53 -0.76 8.93
C VAL A 187 15.25 -0.26 10.34
N SER A 188 16.25 0.28 10.99
CA SER A 188 16.16 0.90 12.32
C SER A 188 16.68 2.33 12.30
N ARG A 189 16.52 3.06 13.39
CA ARG A 189 17.15 4.39 13.55
C ARG A 189 18.66 4.33 13.49
N LYS A 190 19.27 3.25 13.96
CA LYS A 190 20.73 3.11 14.04
C LYS A 190 21.34 2.75 12.68
N ASN A 191 20.74 1.80 11.98
CA ASN A 191 21.32 1.24 10.75
C ASN A 191 20.24 0.62 9.84
N VAL A 192 20.70 0.25 8.66
CA VAL A 192 20.02 -0.61 7.71
C VAL A 192 20.91 -1.83 7.48
N THR A 193 20.36 -3.03 7.64
CA THR A 193 21.07 -4.29 7.41
C THR A 193 20.27 -5.19 6.46
N ILE A 194 20.97 -6.03 5.72
CA ILE A 194 20.33 -7.07 4.90
C ILE A 194 19.76 -8.14 5.85
N ARG A 195 18.62 -8.67 5.52
CA ARG A 195 18.03 -9.82 6.21
C ARG A 195 18.90 -11.06 5.94
N SER A 196 19.43 -11.66 6.98
CA SER A 196 20.11 -12.96 6.91
C SER A 196 19.09 -14.09 6.83
#